data_79704d046fecab64ca644db7910c8e34
#
_entry.id   79704d046fecab64ca644db7910c8e34
#
_cell.length_a   1.000
_cell.length_b   1.000
_cell.length_c   1.000
_cell.angle_alpha   90.00
_cell.angle_beta   90.00
_cell.angle_gamma   90.00
#
_symmetry.space_group_name_H-M   'P 1'
#
loop_
_entity.id
_entity.type
_entity.pdbx_description
1 polymer ?
#
loop_
_entity_poly.entity_id
_entity_poly.type
_entity_poly.pdbx_seq_one_letter_code
_entity_poly.pdbx_strand_id
1 'polypeptide(L)'
;QSLFRDTDPDNKALSAYLLELSVKRVIKIEPIPNKKKDYLLTLLDETALSNNEILKLLFNKIGDTKQVSMKQIKKYGKKKHEHMNVVNAYKAWQKSVRTKASKLGWVSDNAKSAMIRRAIISGILLLILIVGLIVTDNSAALWVMGVSLVLLVASILYFIMKGSIYTKTGAAGMTELRGFYRMMDDIGRFNLKEVGDIVLWEGLLPYAVALG
;
A
#
# COMPACT_ATOMS: atom_id res chain seq x y z
N GLN A 1 -0.16 3.23 -6.14
CA GLN A 1 0.58 1.97 -6.41
C GLN A 1 0.04 0.80 -5.57
N SER A 2 -0.13 0.96 -4.27
CA SER A 2 -0.63 -0.12 -3.39
C SER A 2 -1.98 -0.65 -3.83
N LEU A 3 -2.91 0.23 -4.22
CA LEU A 3 -4.21 -0.14 -4.78
C LEU A 3 -4.07 -0.86 -6.13
N PHE A 4 -3.11 -0.47 -7.00
CA PHE A 4 -2.90 -1.12 -8.30
C PHE A 4 -2.36 -2.54 -8.19
N ARG A 5 -1.70 -2.91 -7.09
CA ARG A 5 -1.03 -4.20 -6.89
C ARG A 5 -1.67 -5.06 -5.81
N ASP A 6 -2.81 -4.67 -5.25
CA ASP A 6 -3.43 -5.33 -4.08
C ASP A 6 -2.48 -5.50 -2.88
N THR A 7 -1.48 -4.61 -2.77
CA THR A 7 -0.45 -4.64 -1.74
C THR A 7 -0.65 -3.52 -0.72
N ASP A 8 -0.01 -3.68 0.43
CA ASP A 8 0.05 -2.60 1.42
C ASP A 8 0.76 -1.37 0.87
N PRO A 9 0.41 -0.16 1.36
CA PRO A 9 1.15 1.05 1.04
C PRO A 9 2.65 0.86 1.29
N ASP A 10 3.45 1.16 0.28
CA ASP A 10 4.90 1.00 0.29
C ASP A 10 5.64 2.30 0.70
N ASN A 11 6.96 2.29 0.62
CA ASN A 11 7.78 3.46 0.94
C ASN A 11 7.54 4.65 0.00
N LYS A 12 7.16 4.39 -1.27
CA LYS A 12 6.80 5.47 -2.21
C LYS A 12 5.49 6.13 -1.78
N ALA A 13 4.50 5.33 -1.34
CA ALA A 13 3.25 5.85 -0.79
C ALA A 13 3.49 6.68 0.49
N LEU A 14 4.43 6.27 1.35
CA LEU A 14 4.80 7.08 2.52
C LEU A 14 5.46 8.40 2.12
N SER A 15 6.35 8.38 1.13
CA SER A 15 6.99 9.60 0.62
C SER A 15 5.96 10.56 0.02
N ALA A 16 5.02 10.04 -0.77
CA ALA A 16 3.91 10.81 -1.31
C ALA A 16 3.02 11.41 -0.21
N TYR A 17 2.76 10.64 0.84
CA TYR A 17 2.01 11.12 2.00
C TYR A 17 2.70 12.27 2.71
N LEU A 18 4.01 12.21 2.91
CA LEU A 18 4.77 13.33 3.49
C LEU A 18 4.73 14.58 2.59
N LEU A 19 4.82 14.40 1.26
CA LEU A 19 4.65 15.51 0.32
C LEU A 19 3.23 16.08 0.35
N GLU A 20 2.20 15.25 0.46
CA GLU A 20 0.82 15.71 0.64
C GLU A 20 0.67 16.55 1.92
N LEU A 21 1.27 16.13 3.02
CA LEU A 21 1.28 16.90 4.28
C LEU A 21 2.01 18.24 4.11
N SER A 22 3.04 18.29 3.26
CA SER A 22 3.73 19.54 2.94
C SER A 22 2.86 20.49 2.11
N VAL A 23 2.17 19.97 1.10
CA VAL A 23 1.21 20.75 0.29
C VAL A 23 0.07 21.30 1.15
N LYS A 24 -0.41 20.49 2.11
CA LYS A 24 -1.44 20.90 3.10
C LYS A 24 -0.92 21.81 4.20
N ARG A 25 0.36 22.22 4.16
CA ARG A 25 1.02 23.06 5.16
C ARG A 25 0.97 22.48 6.59
N VAL A 26 0.87 21.18 6.73
CA VAL A 26 1.00 20.49 8.03
C VAL A 26 2.47 20.37 8.42
N ILE A 27 3.34 20.12 7.45
CA ILE A 27 4.79 20.10 7.61
C ILE A 27 5.43 20.97 6.54
N LYS A 28 6.64 21.45 6.80
CA LYS A 28 7.50 22.11 5.80
C LYS A 28 8.72 21.25 5.54
N ILE A 29 9.11 21.10 4.29
CA ILE A 29 10.28 20.32 3.87
C ILE A 29 11.26 21.27 3.19
N GLU A 30 12.46 21.45 3.77
CA GLU A 30 13.48 22.35 3.27
C GLU A 30 14.84 21.64 3.14
N PRO A 31 15.63 21.92 2.10
CA PRO A 31 16.99 21.42 2.03
C PRO A 31 17.87 22.11 3.10
N ILE A 32 18.72 21.34 3.77
CA ILE A 32 19.67 21.90 4.74
C ILE A 32 20.84 22.54 3.98
N PRO A 33 21.15 23.85 4.18
CA PRO A 33 22.27 24.49 3.56
C PRO A 33 23.59 23.72 3.84
N ASN A 34 24.45 23.59 2.84
CA ASN A 34 25.75 22.91 2.92
C ASN A 34 25.72 21.40 3.22
N LYS A 35 24.56 20.73 3.21
CA LYS A 35 24.45 19.27 3.36
C LYS A 35 23.76 18.67 2.14
N LYS A 36 24.57 18.16 1.18
CA LYS A 36 24.02 17.46 0.00
C LYS A 36 23.11 16.29 0.46
N LYS A 37 21.87 16.29 -0.05
CA LYS A 37 20.86 15.23 0.17
C LYS A 37 20.36 15.10 1.62
N ASP A 38 20.39 16.14 2.43
CA ASP A 38 19.74 16.17 3.74
C ASP A 38 18.62 17.22 3.73
N TYR A 39 17.45 16.87 4.25
CA TYR A 39 16.28 17.73 4.30
C TYR A 39 15.82 17.85 5.74
N LEU A 40 15.37 19.04 6.10
CA LEU A 40 14.75 19.35 7.38
C LEU A 40 13.23 19.33 7.20
N LEU A 41 12.56 18.55 8.02
CA LEU A 41 11.11 18.56 8.15
C LEU A 41 10.76 19.39 9.37
N THR A 42 9.94 20.42 9.22
CA THR A 42 9.45 21.27 10.28
C THR A 42 7.95 21.09 10.43
N LEU A 43 7.47 20.83 11.64
CA LEU A 43 6.05 20.73 11.96
C LEU A 43 5.44 22.13 12.02
N LEU A 44 4.38 22.36 11.24
CA LEU A 44 3.64 23.63 11.22
C LEU A 44 2.33 23.53 12.00
N ASP A 45 1.67 22.37 11.96
CA ASP A 45 0.39 22.13 12.63
C ASP A 45 0.53 21.02 13.67
N GLU A 46 0.58 21.40 14.94
CA GLU A 46 0.70 20.46 16.07
C GLU A 46 -0.57 19.62 16.27
N THR A 47 -1.74 20.07 15.80
CA THR A 47 -3.00 19.32 15.95
C THR A 47 -2.98 18.03 15.16
N ALA A 48 -2.22 17.99 14.05
CA ALA A 48 -2.05 16.81 13.21
C ALA A 48 -1.30 15.65 13.89
N LEU A 49 -0.55 15.94 14.98
CA LEU A 49 0.14 14.90 15.75
C LEU A 49 -0.83 13.93 16.42
N SER A 50 -1.97 14.43 16.92
CA SER A 50 -2.90 13.63 17.75
C SER A 50 -3.37 12.36 17.06
N ASN A 51 -3.58 12.40 15.74
CA ASN A 51 -4.16 11.32 14.95
C ASN A 51 -3.19 10.67 13.96
N ASN A 52 -1.88 10.93 14.08
CA ASN A 52 -0.89 10.50 13.10
C ASN A 52 0.36 9.90 13.74
N GLU A 53 0.40 8.58 13.82
CA GLU A 53 1.50 7.84 14.46
C GLU A 53 2.86 8.05 13.75
N ILE A 54 2.86 8.31 12.44
CA ILE A 54 4.09 8.64 11.71
C ILE A 54 4.62 10.02 12.16
N LEU A 55 3.77 11.04 12.27
CA LEU A 55 4.18 12.36 12.74
C LEU A 55 4.65 12.30 14.20
N LYS A 56 3.95 11.56 15.07
CA LYS A 56 4.41 11.32 16.45
C LYS A 56 5.79 10.68 16.48
N LEU A 57 6.04 9.65 15.66
CA LEU A 57 7.34 9.04 15.58
C LEU A 57 8.41 10.04 15.12
N LEU A 58 8.14 10.77 14.04
CA LEU A 58 9.10 11.70 13.44
C LEU A 58 9.46 12.85 14.37
N PHE A 59 8.47 13.51 14.96
CA PHE A 59 8.67 14.74 15.72
C PHE A 59 8.87 14.50 17.22
N ASN A 60 8.15 13.56 17.84
CA ASN A 60 8.25 13.35 19.30
C ASN A 60 9.33 12.34 19.70
N LYS A 61 9.68 11.36 18.82
CA LYS A 61 10.67 10.33 19.17
C LYS A 61 12.02 10.50 18.48
N ILE A 62 12.04 10.99 17.24
CA ILE A 62 13.26 11.11 16.45
C ILE A 62 13.82 12.53 16.47
N GLY A 63 12.95 13.52 16.30
CA GLY A 63 13.28 14.95 16.26
C GLY A 63 13.12 15.65 17.59
N ASP A 64 13.20 16.98 17.54
CA ASP A 64 13.10 17.87 18.71
C ASP A 64 11.71 18.52 18.80
N THR A 65 10.66 17.70 18.80
CA THR A 65 9.23 18.10 18.82
C THR A 65 8.76 18.93 17.62
N LYS A 66 9.56 19.83 17.08
CA LYS A 66 9.21 20.70 15.94
C LYS A 66 9.98 20.41 14.67
N GLN A 67 11.17 19.81 14.77
CA GLN A 67 12.04 19.60 13.62
C GLN A 67 12.69 18.24 13.64
N VAL A 68 12.86 17.65 12.45
CA VAL A 68 13.58 16.39 12.25
C VAL A 68 14.31 16.39 10.91
N SER A 69 15.58 15.96 10.87
CA SER A 69 16.32 15.82 9.62
C SER A 69 16.21 14.39 9.07
N MET A 70 16.35 14.25 7.75
CA MET A 70 16.39 12.92 7.11
C MET A 70 17.53 12.06 7.63
N LYS A 71 18.65 12.69 8.00
CA LYS A 71 19.80 11.99 8.60
C LYS A 71 19.49 11.44 9.99
N GLN A 72 18.73 12.17 10.81
CA GLN A 72 18.24 11.69 12.13
C GLN A 72 17.31 10.49 11.95
N ILE A 73 16.35 10.56 11.01
CA ILE A 73 15.44 9.46 10.69
C ILE A 73 16.23 8.21 10.28
N LYS A 74 17.22 8.37 9.37
CA LYS A 74 18.06 7.26 8.92
C LYS A 74 18.92 6.68 10.05
N LYS A 75 19.46 7.52 10.95
CA LYS A 75 20.25 7.09 12.11
C LYS A 75 19.37 6.32 13.11
N TYR A 76 18.15 6.81 13.36
CA TYR A 76 17.20 6.19 14.28
C TYR A 76 16.79 4.80 13.78
N GLY A 77 16.44 4.66 12.49
CA GLY A 77 16.05 3.38 11.91
C GLY A 77 17.14 2.30 11.92
N LYS A 78 18.42 2.68 12.07
CA LYS A 78 19.53 1.75 12.21
C LYS A 78 19.73 1.21 13.64
N LYS A 79 19.12 1.82 14.64
CA LYS A 79 19.23 1.37 16.03
C LYS A 79 18.35 0.14 16.26
N LYS A 80 18.95 -0.96 16.70
CA LYS A 80 18.28 -2.25 16.89
C LYS A 80 17.07 -2.20 17.85
N HIS A 81 17.18 -1.42 18.93
CA HIS A 81 16.08 -1.25 19.91
C HIS A 81 14.93 -0.36 19.40
N GLU A 82 15.21 0.56 18.47
CA GLU A 82 14.23 1.51 17.97
C GLU A 82 13.50 1.00 16.71
N HIS A 83 14.02 -0.04 16.11
CA HIS A 83 13.46 -0.61 14.87
C HIS A 83 11.99 -0.98 15.03
N MET A 84 11.60 -1.54 16.18
CA MET A 84 10.22 -1.94 16.44
C MET A 84 9.27 -0.73 16.49
N ASN A 85 9.72 0.41 16.99
CA ASN A 85 8.93 1.64 17.01
C ASN A 85 8.64 2.13 15.59
N VAL A 86 9.63 2.06 14.70
CA VAL A 86 9.47 2.42 13.29
C VAL A 86 8.50 1.48 12.60
N VAL A 87 8.65 0.17 12.81
CA VAL A 87 7.76 -0.86 12.24
C VAL A 87 6.32 -0.68 12.73
N ASN A 88 6.12 -0.41 14.02
CA ASN A 88 4.79 -0.24 14.60
C ASN A 88 4.11 1.03 14.07
N ALA A 89 4.82 2.15 14.01
CA ALA A 89 4.28 3.39 13.46
C ALA A 89 3.94 3.25 11.97
N TYR A 90 4.79 2.56 11.21
CA TYR A 90 4.56 2.27 9.80
C TYR A 90 3.32 1.40 9.60
N LYS A 91 3.18 0.31 10.35
CA LYS A 91 1.99 -0.56 10.31
C LYS A 91 0.71 0.17 10.73
N ALA A 92 0.78 1.03 11.75
CA ALA A 92 -0.36 1.83 12.18
C ALA A 92 -0.79 2.81 11.08
N TRP A 93 0.17 3.45 10.39
CA TRP A 93 -0.11 4.29 9.24
C TRP A 93 -0.72 3.48 8.08
N GLN A 94 -0.14 2.33 7.72
CA GLN A 94 -0.71 1.45 6.68
C GLN A 94 -2.16 1.07 7.01
N LYS A 95 -2.43 0.71 8.26
CA LYS A 95 -3.79 0.41 8.73
C LYS A 95 -4.72 1.61 8.59
N SER A 96 -4.26 2.83 8.92
CA SER A 96 -5.07 4.05 8.78
C SER A 96 -5.42 4.34 7.32
N VAL A 97 -4.47 4.16 6.40
CA VAL A 97 -4.68 4.32 4.96
C VAL A 97 -5.71 3.29 4.45
N ARG A 98 -5.57 2.03 4.86
CA ARG A 98 -6.56 0.99 4.52
C ARG A 98 -7.96 1.30 5.04
N THR A 99 -8.05 1.74 6.29
CA THR A 99 -9.35 2.11 6.89
C THR A 99 -9.99 3.28 6.15
N LYS A 100 -9.20 4.26 5.71
CA LYS A 100 -9.71 5.36 4.87
C LYS A 100 -10.18 4.86 3.51
N ALA A 101 -9.41 3.98 2.85
CA ALA A 101 -9.79 3.38 1.58
C ALA A 101 -11.07 2.52 1.69
N SER A 102 -11.20 1.75 2.78
CA SER A 102 -12.38 0.94 3.07
C SER A 102 -13.63 1.81 3.31
N LYS A 103 -13.49 2.94 4.03
CA LYS A 103 -14.58 3.91 4.22
C LYS A 103 -15.05 4.56 2.93
N LEU A 104 -14.19 4.68 1.92
CA LEU A 104 -14.56 5.14 0.58
C LEU A 104 -15.35 4.06 -0.22
N GLY A 105 -15.52 2.86 0.35
CA GLY A 105 -16.21 1.77 -0.31
C GLY A 105 -15.48 1.18 -1.52
N TRP A 106 -14.21 1.49 -1.70
CA TRP A 106 -13.41 1.01 -2.84
C TRP A 106 -12.92 -0.43 -2.66
N VAL A 107 -12.70 -0.83 -1.42
CA VAL A 107 -12.23 -2.16 -1.04
C VAL A 107 -13.30 -2.85 -0.20
N SER A 108 -13.62 -4.09 -0.53
CA SER A 108 -14.57 -4.89 0.23
C SER A 108 -13.82 -5.77 1.24
N ASP A 109 -13.92 -5.46 2.53
CA ASP A 109 -13.37 -6.30 3.60
C ASP A 109 -14.00 -7.70 3.57
N ASN A 110 -15.26 -7.80 3.16
CA ASN A 110 -15.98 -9.07 3.00
C ASN A 110 -15.43 -9.90 1.83
N ALA A 111 -14.94 -9.29 0.75
CA ALA A 111 -14.36 -10.02 -0.36
C ALA A 111 -13.05 -10.71 0.04
N LYS A 112 -12.19 -10.04 0.81
CA LYS A 112 -10.94 -10.63 1.30
C LYS A 112 -11.20 -11.78 2.27
N SER A 113 -12.11 -11.62 3.22
CA SER A 113 -12.47 -12.69 4.15
C SER A 113 -13.15 -13.87 3.46
N ALA A 114 -13.98 -13.61 2.45
CA ALA A 114 -14.60 -14.65 1.61
C ALA A 114 -13.54 -15.40 0.77
N MET A 115 -12.55 -14.70 0.24
CA MET A 115 -11.43 -15.32 -0.48
C MET A 115 -10.61 -16.26 0.42
N ILE A 116 -10.24 -15.79 1.61
CA ILE A 116 -9.49 -16.60 2.59
C ILE A 116 -10.31 -17.81 3.01
N ARG A 117 -11.60 -17.64 3.34
CA ARG A 117 -12.49 -18.75 3.73
C ARG A 117 -12.61 -19.79 2.62
N ARG A 118 -12.77 -19.38 1.37
CA ARG A 118 -12.81 -20.30 0.21
C ARG A 118 -11.48 -21.02 0.01
N ALA A 119 -10.35 -20.33 0.16
CA ALA A 119 -9.03 -20.96 0.08
C ALA A 119 -8.84 -22.03 1.17
N ILE A 120 -9.30 -21.78 2.40
CA ILE A 120 -9.26 -22.75 3.49
C ILE A 120 -10.13 -23.97 3.16
N ILE A 121 -11.37 -23.76 2.71
CA ILE A 121 -12.29 -24.86 2.35
C ILE A 121 -11.70 -25.72 1.22
N SER A 122 -11.18 -25.08 0.17
CA SER A 122 -10.54 -25.83 -0.94
C SER A 122 -9.28 -26.56 -0.49
N GLY A 123 -8.49 -26.00 0.42
CA GLY A 123 -7.34 -26.68 1.01
C GLY A 123 -7.73 -27.93 1.80
N ILE A 124 -8.79 -27.87 2.59
CA ILE A 124 -9.33 -29.00 3.33
C ILE A 124 -9.84 -30.09 2.38
N LEU A 125 -10.59 -29.71 1.35
CA LEU A 125 -11.08 -30.66 0.35
C LEU A 125 -9.94 -31.34 -0.40
N LEU A 126 -8.89 -30.61 -0.73
CA LEU A 126 -7.68 -31.14 -1.37
C LEU A 126 -6.99 -32.16 -0.46
N LEU A 127 -6.87 -31.89 0.82
CA LEU A 127 -6.28 -32.78 1.79
C LEU A 127 -7.10 -34.07 1.93
N ILE A 128 -8.43 -34.00 1.98
CA ILE A 128 -9.34 -35.15 2.02
C ILE A 128 -9.15 -36.03 0.75
N LEU A 129 -9.07 -35.38 -0.42
CA LEU A 129 -8.83 -36.08 -1.68
C LEU A 129 -7.49 -36.80 -1.70
N ILE A 130 -6.41 -36.18 -1.24
CA ILE A 130 -5.07 -36.81 -1.16
C ILE A 130 -5.09 -38.03 -0.22
N VAL A 131 -5.69 -37.89 0.96
CA VAL A 131 -5.82 -39.00 1.91
C VAL A 131 -6.64 -40.14 1.29
N GLY A 132 -7.75 -39.82 0.61
CA GLY A 132 -8.56 -40.81 -0.09
C GLY A 132 -7.78 -41.57 -1.16
N LEU A 133 -6.92 -40.89 -1.95
CA LEU A 133 -6.03 -41.50 -2.94
C LEU A 133 -5.05 -42.53 -2.33
N ILE A 134 -4.55 -42.23 -1.13
CA ILE A 134 -3.59 -43.09 -0.42
C ILE A 134 -4.27 -44.36 0.13
N VAL A 135 -5.53 -44.23 0.56
CA VAL A 135 -6.26 -45.33 1.25
C VAL A 135 -7.00 -46.26 0.26
N THR A 136 -7.25 -45.81 -0.96
CA THR A 136 -8.11 -46.54 -1.90
C THR A 136 -7.29 -47.37 -2.89
N ASP A 137 -7.42 -48.69 -2.85
CA ASP A 137 -6.79 -49.63 -3.80
C ASP A 137 -7.61 -49.87 -5.09
N ASN A 138 -8.76 -49.27 -5.23
CA ASN A 138 -9.64 -49.47 -6.39
C ASN A 138 -9.27 -48.53 -7.54
N SER A 139 -8.86 -49.10 -8.67
CA SER A 139 -8.41 -48.34 -9.84
C SER A 139 -9.45 -47.39 -10.42
N ALA A 140 -10.74 -47.74 -10.43
CA ALA A 140 -11.79 -46.86 -10.90
C ALA A 140 -11.98 -45.63 -9.99
N ALA A 141 -11.91 -45.82 -8.68
CA ALA A 141 -11.98 -44.74 -7.70
C ALA A 141 -10.77 -43.78 -7.82
N LEU A 142 -9.59 -44.30 -8.10
CA LEU A 142 -8.38 -43.49 -8.33
C LEU A 142 -8.51 -42.54 -9.52
N TRP A 143 -9.13 -42.99 -10.63
CA TRP A 143 -9.38 -42.11 -11.77
C TRP A 143 -10.36 -40.95 -11.43
N VAL A 144 -11.46 -41.26 -10.78
CA VAL A 144 -12.44 -40.25 -10.38
C VAL A 144 -11.83 -39.22 -9.42
N MET A 145 -11.03 -39.70 -8.47
CA MET A 145 -10.33 -38.81 -7.50
C MET A 145 -9.27 -37.99 -8.19
N GLY A 146 -8.51 -38.53 -9.15
CA GLY A 146 -7.53 -37.76 -9.94
C GLY A 146 -8.17 -36.62 -10.72
N VAL A 147 -9.30 -36.89 -11.42
CA VAL A 147 -10.03 -35.85 -12.17
C VAL A 147 -10.55 -34.77 -11.23
N SER A 148 -11.13 -35.15 -10.08
CA SER A 148 -11.65 -34.18 -9.10
C SER A 148 -10.54 -33.31 -8.48
N LEU A 149 -9.33 -33.87 -8.28
CA LEU A 149 -8.15 -33.13 -7.84
C LEU A 149 -7.76 -32.05 -8.85
N VAL A 150 -7.70 -32.40 -10.14
CA VAL A 150 -7.38 -31.44 -11.21
C VAL A 150 -8.40 -30.31 -11.28
N LEU A 151 -9.69 -30.62 -11.20
CA LEU A 151 -10.77 -29.62 -11.20
C LEU A 151 -10.69 -28.69 -9.98
N LEU A 152 -10.34 -29.24 -8.82
CA LEU A 152 -10.20 -28.45 -7.59
C LEU A 152 -9.01 -27.48 -7.69
N VAL A 153 -7.85 -27.94 -8.18
CA VAL A 153 -6.68 -27.09 -8.42
C VAL A 153 -7.00 -26.01 -9.45
N ALA A 154 -7.65 -26.37 -10.55
CA ALA A 154 -8.06 -25.40 -11.58
C ALA A 154 -9.03 -24.33 -11.01
N SER A 155 -9.96 -24.74 -10.14
CA SER A 155 -10.87 -23.82 -9.43
C SER A 155 -10.10 -22.85 -8.53
N ILE A 156 -9.13 -23.32 -7.76
CA ILE A 156 -8.27 -22.49 -6.92
C ILE A 156 -7.52 -21.46 -7.75
N LEU A 157 -6.87 -21.90 -8.82
CA LEU A 157 -6.13 -21.03 -9.74
C LEU A 157 -7.05 -19.98 -10.39
N TYR A 158 -8.22 -20.38 -10.84
CA TYR A 158 -9.22 -19.46 -11.40
C TYR A 158 -9.61 -18.36 -10.39
N PHE A 159 -9.83 -18.73 -9.12
CA PHE A 159 -10.15 -17.76 -8.08
C PHE A 159 -9.00 -16.83 -7.75
N ILE A 160 -7.75 -17.32 -7.72
CA ILE A 160 -6.57 -16.48 -7.51
C ILE A 160 -6.43 -15.46 -8.64
N MET A 161 -6.66 -15.89 -9.89
CA MET A 161 -6.54 -15.00 -11.06
C MET A 161 -7.68 -13.99 -11.20
N LYS A 162 -8.91 -14.37 -10.83
CA LYS A 162 -10.11 -13.53 -11.00
C LYS A 162 -10.64 -12.91 -9.73
N GLY A 163 -10.10 -13.26 -8.56
CA GLY A 163 -10.52 -12.68 -7.28
C GLY A 163 -10.19 -11.20 -7.22
N SER A 164 -11.21 -10.33 -7.32
CA SER A 164 -11.04 -8.89 -7.14
C SER A 164 -11.43 -8.50 -5.72
N ILE A 165 -10.56 -7.78 -5.04
CA ILE A 165 -10.80 -7.21 -3.71
C ILE A 165 -11.65 -5.93 -3.84
N TYR A 166 -11.78 -5.40 -5.07
CA TYR A 166 -12.47 -4.14 -5.32
C TYR A 166 -13.98 -4.32 -5.42
N THR A 167 -14.70 -3.35 -4.90
CA THR A 167 -16.13 -3.16 -5.19
C THR A 167 -16.30 -2.66 -6.62
N LYS A 168 -17.55 -2.65 -7.12
CA LYS A 168 -17.85 -2.04 -8.43
C LYS A 168 -17.41 -0.56 -8.47
N THR A 169 -17.65 0.18 -7.38
CA THR A 169 -17.24 1.57 -7.21
C THR A 169 -15.71 1.71 -7.18
N GLY A 170 -15.02 0.79 -6.49
CA GLY A 170 -13.57 0.75 -6.46
C GLY A 170 -12.97 0.44 -7.82
N ALA A 171 -13.57 -0.45 -8.59
CA ALA A 171 -13.12 -0.76 -9.95
C ALA A 171 -13.27 0.45 -10.89
N ALA A 172 -14.37 1.20 -10.78
CA ALA A 172 -14.56 2.47 -11.54
C ALA A 172 -13.49 3.50 -11.15
N GLY A 173 -13.29 3.76 -9.85
CA GLY A 173 -12.26 4.67 -9.36
C GLY A 173 -10.84 4.25 -9.77
N MET A 174 -10.57 2.94 -9.85
CA MET A 174 -9.30 2.43 -10.36
C MET A 174 -9.09 2.70 -11.84
N THR A 175 -10.17 2.71 -12.63
CA THR A 175 -10.10 3.06 -14.06
C THR A 175 -9.76 4.54 -14.24
N GLU A 176 -10.37 5.41 -13.44
CA GLU A 176 -10.07 6.85 -13.42
C GLU A 176 -8.62 7.11 -12.98
N LEU A 177 -8.16 6.44 -11.91
CA LEU A 177 -6.77 6.54 -11.47
C LEU A 177 -5.77 6.06 -12.53
N ARG A 178 -6.10 5.01 -13.29
CA ARG A 178 -5.26 4.56 -14.41
C ARG A 178 -5.24 5.57 -15.54
N GLY A 179 -6.37 6.21 -15.84
CA GLY A 179 -6.45 7.33 -16.78
C GLY A 179 -5.56 8.49 -16.35
N PHE A 180 -5.66 8.88 -15.07
CA PHE A 180 -4.82 9.92 -14.48
C PHE A 180 -3.33 9.54 -14.52
N TYR A 181 -2.97 8.29 -14.21
CA TYR A 181 -1.58 7.82 -14.32
C TYR A 181 -1.03 7.96 -15.75
N ARG A 182 -1.81 7.53 -16.77
CA ARG A 182 -1.40 7.68 -18.17
C ARG A 182 -1.22 9.13 -18.55
N MET A 183 -2.16 9.99 -18.15
CA MET A 183 -2.04 11.43 -18.36
C MET A 183 -0.75 12.00 -17.74
N MET A 184 -0.41 11.59 -16.50
CA MET A 184 0.82 12.04 -15.84
C MET A 184 2.08 11.51 -16.53
N ASP A 185 2.07 10.26 -17.02
CA ASP A 185 3.18 9.67 -17.79
C ASP A 185 3.36 10.40 -19.13
N ASP A 186 2.27 10.73 -19.81
CA ASP A 186 2.30 11.51 -21.04
C ASP A 186 2.82 12.93 -20.80
N ILE A 187 2.35 13.63 -19.75
CA ILE A 187 2.84 14.96 -19.37
C ILE A 187 4.33 14.93 -19.04
N GLY A 188 4.82 13.87 -18.37
CA GLY A 188 6.25 13.70 -18.07
C GLY A 188 7.14 13.59 -19.32
N ARG A 189 6.57 13.27 -20.47
CA ARG A 189 7.25 13.22 -21.78
C ARG A 189 7.22 14.52 -22.53
N PHE A 190 6.34 15.46 -22.16
CA PHE A 190 6.29 16.80 -22.76
C PHE A 190 7.38 17.71 -22.20
N ASN A 191 7.83 18.66 -23.03
CA ASN A 191 8.84 19.63 -22.66
C ASN A 191 8.27 20.55 -21.55
N LEU A 192 8.77 20.44 -20.32
CA LEU A 192 8.30 21.16 -19.13
C LEU A 192 8.23 22.70 -19.30
N LYS A 193 8.85 23.25 -20.36
CA LYS A 193 8.80 24.68 -20.71
C LYS A 193 7.47 25.14 -21.33
N GLU A 194 6.65 24.18 -21.78
CA GLU A 194 5.38 24.48 -22.48
C GLU A 194 4.15 24.26 -21.59
N VAL A 195 4.31 23.60 -20.46
CA VAL A 195 3.23 23.31 -19.52
C VAL A 195 3.28 24.33 -18.39
N GLY A 196 2.35 25.28 -18.47
CA GLY A 196 2.26 26.44 -17.59
C GLY A 196 2.34 26.16 -16.08
N ASP A 197 2.38 27.27 -15.37
CA ASP A 197 2.42 27.49 -13.91
C ASP A 197 2.89 26.38 -12.97
N ILE A 198 4.03 26.66 -12.29
CA ILE A 198 4.64 25.90 -11.20
C ILE A 198 3.62 25.50 -10.10
N VAL A 199 2.58 26.28 -9.89
CA VAL A 199 1.53 26.03 -8.88
C VAL A 199 0.73 24.76 -9.15
N LEU A 200 0.48 24.42 -10.42
CA LEU A 200 -0.18 23.16 -10.79
C LEU A 200 0.70 21.93 -10.44
N TRP A 201 2.00 22.05 -10.55
CA TRP A 201 2.93 20.98 -10.26
C TRP A 201 3.06 20.67 -8.77
N GLU A 202 3.00 21.67 -7.91
CA GLU A 202 3.04 21.43 -6.44
C GLU A 202 1.90 20.55 -5.97
N GLY A 203 0.69 20.76 -6.50
CA GLY A 203 -0.48 19.93 -6.19
C GLY A 203 -0.41 18.51 -6.77
N LEU A 204 0.26 18.32 -7.91
CA LEU A 204 0.37 17.02 -8.58
C LEU A 204 1.54 16.17 -8.10
N LEU A 205 2.57 16.79 -7.52
CA LEU A 205 3.79 16.12 -7.08
C LEU A 205 3.57 14.91 -6.15
N PRO A 206 2.70 14.98 -5.13
CA PRO A 206 2.42 13.82 -4.27
C PRO A 206 1.86 12.63 -5.06
N TYR A 207 1.01 12.90 -6.05
CA TYR A 207 0.43 11.86 -6.90
C TYR A 207 1.47 11.24 -7.83
N ALA A 208 2.34 12.06 -8.44
CA ALA A 208 3.44 11.59 -9.26
C ALA A 208 4.36 10.65 -8.49
N VAL A 209 4.74 11.02 -7.26
CA VAL A 209 5.58 10.17 -6.39
C VAL A 209 4.84 8.90 -5.95
N ALA A 210 3.55 8.96 -5.67
CA ALA A 210 2.75 7.80 -5.28
C ALA A 210 2.62 6.78 -6.42
N LEU A 211 2.51 7.27 -7.65
CA LEU A 211 2.30 6.44 -8.83
C LEU A 211 3.60 5.90 -9.43
N GLY A 212 4.74 6.56 -9.18
CA GLY A 212 6.09 6.12 -9.56
C GLY A 212 6.57 6.64 -10.83
#